data_6338549fff376ba751c608fa9cb3573a
#
_entry.id   6338549fff376ba751c608fa9cb3573a
#
_cell.length_a   1.000
_cell.length_b   1.000
_cell.length_c   1.000
_cell.angle_alpha   90.00
_cell.angle_beta   90.00
_cell.angle_gamma   90.00
#
_symmetry.space_group_name_H-M   'P 1'
#
loop_
_entity.id
_entity.type
_entity.pdbx_description
1 polymer ?
#
loop_
_entity_poly.entity_id
_entity_poly.type
_entity_poly.pdbx_seq_one_letter_code
_entity_poly.pdbx_strand_id
1 'polypeptide(L)'
;LGHVDPKDTDKVANAKPTFAFDVKDHIQLGKDLDLIDTERGTAVSGFRGYFLKNEAVMIQYGLFQYALEKLRSKGFTVMQTPSLVREFALVGSGHFPAGRAEVYQVANAAGMEAAEDSDKEKTFLAGTSEPSLIAYYADQILEESQLPIQVCGISPCYRSEIGSYGKDTKGVYRVKEFMKV
;
A
#
# COMPACT_ATOMS: atom_id res chain seq x y z
N LEU A 1 2.44 21.27 21.62
CA LEU A 1 2.64 19.80 21.77
C LEU A 1 4.02 19.62 22.36
N GLY A 2 4.07 19.26 23.68
CA GLY A 2 5.33 19.01 24.38
C GLY A 2 6.07 17.81 23.74
N HIS A 3 7.37 17.96 23.53
CA HIS A 3 8.24 16.88 23.08
C HIS A 3 8.30 15.81 24.18
N VAL A 4 7.69 14.66 23.94
CA VAL A 4 7.78 13.49 24.84
C VAL A 4 8.91 12.62 24.32
N ASP A 5 9.86 12.25 25.18
CA ASP A 5 10.94 11.32 24.83
C ASP A 5 10.31 9.97 24.40
N PRO A 6 10.64 9.44 23.20
CA PRO A 6 10.11 8.15 22.76
C PRO A 6 10.44 6.96 23.67
N LYS A 7 11.43 7.14 24.57
CA LYS A 7 11.82 6.13 25.56
C LYS A 7 10.94 6.13 26.81
N ASP A 8 10.11 7.16 26.99
CA ASP A 8 9.22 7.29 28.15
C ASP A 8 7.82 6.79 27.79
N THR A 9 7.68 5.49 27.61
CA THR A 9 6.44 4.83 27.18
C THR A 9 5.27 5.11 28.11
N ASP A 10 5.52 5.30 29.42
CA ASP A 10 4.48 5.61 30.40
C ASP A 10 3.94 7.04 30.22
N LYS A 11 4.79 8.00 29.88
CA LYS A 11 4.37 9.37 29.57
C LYS A 11 3.66 9.47 28.22
N VAL A 12 4.09 8.69 27.22
CA VAL A 12 3.43 8.60 25.91
C VAL A 12 2.03 7.99 26.07
N ALA A 13 1.90 6.93 26.86
CA ALA A 13 0.61 6.28 27.12
C ALA A 13 -0.40 7.20 27.84
N ASN A 14 0.10 8.10 28.70
CA ASN A 14 -0.73 9.04 29.46
C ASN A 14 -0.91 10.42 28.79
N ALA A 15 -0.24 10.67 27.66
CA ALA A 15 -0.29 11.95 26.93
C ALA A 15 -1.46 12.03 25.93
N LYS A 16 -2.54 11.28 26.13
CA LYS A 16 -3.75 11.45 25.33
C LYS A 16 -4.31 12.86 25.55
N PRO A 17 -4.43 13.67 24.49
CA PRO A 17 -4.99 15.00 24.64
C PRO A 17 -6.43 14.90 25.15
N THR A 18 -6.75 15.69 26.17
CA THR A 18 -8.12 15.85 26.65
C THR A 18 -8.75 16.98 25.85
N PHE A 19 -9.87 16.72 25.21
CA PHE A 19 -10.60 17.71 24.43
C PHE A 19 -11.83 18.18 25.21
N ALA A 20 -12.17 19.47 25.10
CA ALA A 20 -13.38 20.06 25.67
C ALA A 20 -14.64 19.83 24.81
N PHE A 21 -14.53 19.00 23.79
CA PHE A 21 -15.59 18.64 22.84
C PHE A 21 -15.59 17.14 22.57
N ASP A 22 -16.70 16.62 22.04
CA ASP A 22 -16.82 15.23 21.63
C ASP A 22 -15.93 14.94 20.42
N VAL A 23 -15.00 13.99 20.58
CA VAL A 23 -14.06 13.60 19.52
C VAL A 23 -14.77 12.72 18.50
N LYS A 24 -14.80 13.17 17.25
CA LYS A 24 -15.32 12.39 16.13
C LYS A 24 -14.25 11.43 15.61
N ASP A 25 -14.66 10.25 15.17
CA ASP A 25 -13.78 9.33 14.47
C ASP A 25 -13.48 9.80 13.02
N HIS A 26 -12.54 9.15 12.36
CA HIS A 26 -12.12 9.52 11.01
C HIS A 26 -13.22 9.32 9.96
N ILE A 27 -14.15 8.39 10.17
CA ILE A 27 -15.29 8.14 9.27
C ILE A 27 -16.24 9.32 9.32
N GLN A 28 -16.60 9.74 10.54
CA GLN A 28 -17.49 10.87 10.75
C GLN A 28 -16.85 12.18 10.26
N LEU A 29 -15.56 12.40 10.56
CA LEU A 29 -14.83 13.57 10.06
C LEU A 29 -14.76 13.58 8.53
N GLY A 30 -14.43 12.43 7.93
CA GLY A 30 -14.35 12.29 6.48
C GLY A 30 -15.69 12.58 5.78
N LYS A 31 -16.81 12.18 6.40
CA LYS A 31 -18.14 12.45 5.90
C LYS A 31 -18.54 13.92 6.08
N ASP A 32 -18.37 14.47 7.29
CA ASP A 32 -18.78 15.85 7.62
C ASP A 32 -18.02 16.89 6.78
N LEU A 33 -16.76 16.62 6.45
CA LEU A 33 -15.90 17.49 5.65
C LEU A 33 -15.91 17.14 4.15
N ASP A 34 -16.73 16.18 3.72
CA ASP A 34 -16.81 15.69 2.35
C ASP A 34 -15.45 15.21 1.77
N LEU A 35 -14.65 14.55 2.60
CA LEU A 35 -13.31 14.08 2.27
C LEU A 35 -13.25 12.59 1.90
N ILE A 36 -14.16 11.78 2.43
CA ILE A 36 -14.17 10.33 2.28
C ILE A 36 -15.61 9.85 2.03
N ASP A 37 -15.80 9.05 0.99
CA ASP A 37 -17.08 8.40 0.69
C ASP A 37 -16.89 6.88 0.61
N THR A 38 -17.26 6.20 1.67
CA THR A 38 -17.18 4.73 1.75
C THR A 38 -18.45 4.06 1.22
N GLU A 39 -19.57 4.74 1.19
CA GLU A 39 -20.84 4.19 0.70
C GLU A 39 -20.78 3.98 -0.82
N ARG A 40 -20.47 5.05 -1.57
CA ARG A 40 -20.27 4.95 -3.02
C ARG A 40 -19.03 4.13 -3.38
N GLY A 41 -17.97 4.20 -2.57
CA GLY A 41 -16.78 3.37 -2.74
C GLY A 41 -17.12 1.88 -2.68
N THR A 42 -17.91 1.46 -1.69
CA THR A 42 -18.37 0.08 -1.56
C THR A 42 -19.30 -0.32 -2.70
N ALA A 43 -20.19 0.57 -3.14
CA ALA A 43 -21.08 0.30 -4.28
C ALA A 43 -20.30 0.05 -5.59
N VAL A 44 -19.21 0.80 -5.81
CA VAL A 44 -18.40 0.72 -7.04
C VAL A 44 -17.40 -0.43 -6.99
N SER A 45 -16.70 -0.64 -5.88
CA SER A 45 -15.59 -1.59 -5.83
C SER A 45 -15.75 -2.70 -4.80
N GLY A 46 -16.91 -2.81 -4.15
CA GLY A 46 -17.20 -3.84 -3.15
C GLY A 46 -16.58 -3.54 -1.78
N PHE A 47 -16.51 -4.56 -0.94
CA PHE A 47 -16.02 -4.44 0.44
C PHE A 47 -14.69 -3.68 0.53
N ARG A 48 -14.61 -2.72 1.45
CA ARG A 48 -13.45 -1.82 1.67
C ARG A 48 -13.12 -0.89 0.50
N GLY A 49 -14.06 -0.68 -0.42
CA GLY A 49 -13.98 0.38 -1.40
C GLY A 49 -14.23 1.74 -0.78
N TYR A 50 -13.54 2.75 -1.27
CA TYR A 50 -13.66 4.12 -0.80
C TYR A 50 -13.32 5.10 -1.91
N PHE A 51 -13.83 6.33 -1.80
CA PHE A 51 -13.32 7.48 -2.53
C PHE A 51 -12.68 8.45 -1.56
N LEU A 52 -11.51 8.94 -1.92
CA LEU A 52 -10.99 10.20 -1.36
C LEU A 52 -11.51 11.35 -2.21
N LYS A 53 -11.82 12.47 -1.58
CA LYS A 53 -12.38 13.64 -2.24
C LYS A 53 -11.66 14.91 -1.79
N ASN A 54 -11.72 15.93 -2.63
CA ASN A 54 -11.28 17.28 -2.30
C ASN A 54 -9.86 17.31 -1.65
N GLU A 55 -9.73 17.95 -0.52
CA GLU A 55 -8.46 18.14 0.20
C GLU A 55 -7.81 16.82 0.63
N ALA A 56 -8.58 15.74 0.85
CA ALA A 56 -8.01 14.44 1.18
C ALA A 56 -7.12 13.89 0.06
N VAL A 57 -7.50 14.13 -1.20
CA VAL A 57 -6.66 13.77 -2.37
C VAL A 57 -5.38 14.61 -2.36
N MET A 58 -5.49 15.91 -2.13
CA MET A 58 -4.33 16.81 -2.12
C MET A 58 -3.38 16.49 -0.98
N ILE A 59 -3.90 16.16 0.21
CA ILE A 59 -3.10 15.73 1.36
C ILE A 59 -2.37 14.42 1.04
N GLN A 60 -3.04 13.45 0.42
CA GLN A 60 -2.42 12.18 0.02
C GLN A 60 -1.23 12.41 -0.92
N TYR A 61 -1.40 13.19 -1.98
CA TYR A 61 -0.32 13.49 -2.91
C TYR A 61 0.80 14.31 -2.27
N GLY A 62 0.47 15.27 -1.41
CA GLY A 62 1.45 16.03 -0.63
C GLY A 62 2.31 15.14 0.27
N LEU A 63 1.71 14.13 0.93
CA LEU A 63 2.43 13.16 1.74
C LEU A 63 3.36 12.27 0.91
N PHE A 64 2.93 11.84 -0.28
CA PHE A 64 3.80 11.08 -1.19
C PHE A 64 4.97 11.92 -1.66
N GLN A 65 4.71 13.15 -2.10
CA GLN A 65 5.78 14.06 -2.51
C GLN A 65 6.78 14.29 -1.38
N TYR A 66 6.30 14.58 -0.18
CA TYR A 66 7.17 14.75 0.99
C TYR A 66 8.03 13.51 1.26
N ALA A 67 7.44 12.30 1.22
CA ALA A 67 8.17 11.06 1.43
C ALA A 67 9.24 10.83 0.35
N LEU A 68 8.90 11.05 -0.93
CA LEU A 68 9.82 10.89 -2.05
C LEU A 68 10.99 11.88 -1.99
N GLU A 69 10.72 13.15 -1.70
CA GLU A 69 11.75 14.19 -1.53
C GLU A 69 12.68 13.84 -0.35
N LYS A 70 12.10 13.37 0.77
CA LYS A 70 12.87 12.96 1.94
C LYS A 70 13.79 11.78 1.66
N LEU A 71 13.29 10.76 0.94
CA LEU A 71 14.09 9.59 0.55
C LEU A 71 15.16 9.98 -0.47
N ARG A 72 14.83 10.79 -1.47
CA ARG A 72 15.79 11.31 -2.45
C ARG A 72 16.91 12.12 -1.77
N SER A 73 16.58 12.96 -0.80
CA SER A 73 17.60 13.73 -0.05
C SER A 73 18.54 12.87 0.78
N LYS A 74 18.16 11.61 1.04
CA LYS A 74 18.99 10.59 1.70
C LYS A 74 19.74 9.68 0.74
N GLY A 75 19.75 9.99 -0.56
CA GLY A 75 20.48 9.24 -1.58
C GLY A 75 19.71 8.05 -2.19
N PHE A 76 18.43 7.86 -1.87
CA PHE A 76 17.63 6.82 -2.51
C PHE A 76 17.33 7.15 -3.98
N THR A 77 17.45 6.17 -4.83
CA THR A 77 16.88 6.22 -6.19
C THR A 77 15.38 6.00 -6.11
N VAL A 78 14.62 7.00 -6.55
CA VAL A 78 13.16 6.96 -6.56
C VAL A 78 12.67 6.29 -7.84
N MET A 79 11.83 5.28 -7.73
CA MET A 79 11.31 4.49 -8.84
C MET A 79 9.79 4.39 -8.78
N GLN A 80 9.13 4.61 -9.90
CA GLN A 80 7.74 4.17 -10.07
C GLN A 80 7.75 2.73 -10.56
N THR A 81 7.22 1.82 -9.74
CA THR A 81 7.31 0.39 -10.04
C THR A 81 6.04 -0.14 -10.71
N PRO A 82 6.14 -1.17 -11.57
CA PRO A 82 4.98 -1.91 -12.02
C PRO A 82 4.21 -2.52 -10.84
N SER A 83 2.89 -2.42 -10.86
CA SER A 83 2.00 -3.11 -9.91
C SER A 83 1.46 -4.42 -10.47
N LEU A 84 1.47 -4.59 -11.80
CA LEU A 84 1.25 -5.87 -12.46
C LEU A 84 2.59 -6.60 -12.55
N VAL A 85 2.71 -7.72 -11.84
CA VAL A 85 3.97 -8.47 -11.73
C VAL A 85 3.78 -9.92 -12.17
N ARG A 86 4.85 -10.49 -12.71
CA ARG A 86 4.91 -11.91 -13.06
C ARG A 86 5.16 -12.74 -11.80
N GLU A 87 4.83 -14.03 -11.85
CA GLU A 87 4.94 -14.93 -10.70
C GLU A 87 6.38 -15.00 -10.15
N PHE A 88 7.40 -14.99 -11.02
CA PHE A 88 8.79 -15.07 -10.59
C PHE A 88 9.20 -13.96 -9.62
N ALA A 89 8.65 -12.74 -9.77
CA ALA A 89 8.94 -11.62 -8.88
C ALA A 89 8.38 -11.85 -7.47
N LEU A 90 7.21 -12.48 -7.37
CA LEU A 90 6.58 -12.83 -6.09
C LEU A 90 7.27 -14.02 -5.41
N VAL A 91 7.76 -14.97 -6.21
CA VAL A 91 8.59 -16.10 -5.72
C VAL A 91 9.95 -15.58 -5.25
N GLY A 92 10.63 -14.79 -6.07
CA GLY A 92 11.97 -14.26 -5.77
C GLY A 92 11.99 -13.33 -4.55
N SER A 93 10.89 -12.62 -4.27
CA SER A 93 10.74 -11.77 -3.09
C SER A 93 10.19 -12.49 -1.85
N GLY A 94 9.94 -13.81 -1.93
CA GLY A 94 9.45 -14.62 -0.80
C GLY A 94 7.96 -14.43 -0.48
N HIS A 95 7.19 -13.69 -1.31
CA HIS A 95 5.75 -13.56 -1.11
C HIS A 95 5.01 -14.85 -1.45
N PHE A 96 5.49 -15.61 -2.40
CA PHE A 96 4.98 -16.92 -2.75
C PHE A 96 5.94 -18.03 -2.26
N PRO A 97 5.39 -19.21 -1.89
CA PRO A 97 4.00 -19.64 -2.01
C PRO A 97 3.05 -19.19 -0.88
N ALA A 98 3.56 -18.78 0.29
CA ALA A 98 2.76 -18.60 1.51
C ALA A 98 1.64 -17.54 1.36
N GLY A 99 1.94 -16.38 0.74
CA GLY A 99 1.02 -15.26 0.58
C GLY A 99 0.09 -15.36 -0.64
N ARG A 100 0.07 -16.48 -1.36
CA ARG A 100 -0.69 -16.60 -2.64
C ARG A 100 -2.17 -16.27 -2.49
N ALA A 101 -2.81 -16.65 -1.38
CA ALA A 101 -4.24 -16.40 -1.14
C ALA A 101 -4.56 -14.90 -0.92
N GLU A 102 -3.57 -14.09 -0.59
CA GLU A 102 -3.75 -12.66 -0.33
C GLU A 102 -3.53 -11.78 -1.57
N VAL A 103 -3.08 -12.37 -2.68
CA VAL A 103 -2.71 -11.66 -3.89
C VAL A 103 -3.74 -11.88 -4.99
N TYR A 104 -4.20 -10.82 -5.63
CA TYR A 104 -5.09 -10.92 -6.79
C TYR A 104 -4.34 -11.46 -8.00
N GLN A 105 -4.81 -12.56 -8.57
CA GLN A 105 -4.39 -13.02 -9.88
C GLN A 105 -5.23 -12.31 -10.95
N VAL A 106 -4.55 -11.76 -11.95
CA VAL A 106 -5.22 -11.08 -13.06
C VAL A 106 -5.50 -12.09 -14.18
N ALA A 107 -6.75 -12.11 -14.65
CA ALA A 107 -7.15 -12.83 -15.84
C ALA A 107 -7.96 -11.87 -16.73
N ASN A 108 -7.64 -11.79 -18.01
CA ASN A 108 -8.47 -11.13 -19.01
C ASN A 108 -9.37 -12.14 -19.72
N ALA A 109 -10.42 -11.67 -20.41
CA ALA A 109 -11.39 -12.56 -21.05
C ALA A 109 -10.74 -13.55 -22.03
N ALA A 110 -9.79 -13.10 -22.83
CA ALA A 110 -9.01 -13.97 -23.74
C ALA A 110 -8.12 -14.97 -22.98
N GLY A 111 -7.69 -14.64 -21.75
CA GLY A 111 -6.94 -15.54 -20.89
C GLY A 111 -7.80 -16.57 -20.16
N MET A 112 -9.11 -16.32 -20.00
CA MET A 112 -10.03 -17.30 -19.40
C MET A 112 -10.34 -18.45 -20.37
N GLU A 113 -10.48 -18.15 -21.66
CA GLU A 113 -10.65 -19.19 -22.72
C GLU A 113 -9.34 -19.95 -22.97
N ALA A 114 -8.19 -19.32 -22.70
CA ALA A 114 -6.86 -19.92 -22.83
C ALA A 114 -6.32 -20.48 -21.49
N ALA A 115 -7.11 -20.51 -20.42
CA ALA A 115 -6.69 -20.99 -19.09
C ALA A 115 -6.37 -22.51 -19.06
N GLU A 116 -6.70 -23.24 -20.11
CA GLU A 116 -6.24 -24.61 -20.33
C GLU A 116 -4.79 -24.68 -20.87
N ASP A 117 -4.23 -23.56 -21.37
CA ASP A 117 -2.84 -23.47 -21.85
C ASP A 117 -1.93 -23.14 -20.66
N SER A 118 -1.41 -24.20 -20.04
CA SER A 118 -0.59 -24.17 -18.82
C SER A 118 0.76 -23.42 -18.95
N ASP A 119 1.13 -22.98 -20.16
CA ASP A 119 2.42 -22.35 -20.46
C ASP A 119 2.38 -20.82 -20.40
N LYS A 120 1.21 -20.19 -20.24
CA LYS A 120 1.14 -18.71 -20.09
C LYS A 120 1.46 -18.30 -18.68
N GLU A 121 2.49 -17.48 -18.57
CA GLU A 121 2.90 -16.94 -17.28
C GLU A 121 1.79 -16.10 -16.63
N LYS A 122 1.51 -16.43 -15.37
CA LYS A 122 0.47 -15.78 -14.57
C LYS A 122 0.91 -14.39 -14.13
N THR A 123 -0.03 -13.45 -14.16
CA THR A 123 0.17 -12.06 -13.75
C THR A 123 -0.65 -11.78 -12.49
N PHE A 124 -0.09 -11.01 -11.60
CA PHE A 124 -0.66 -10.70 -10.29
C PHE A 124 -0.60 -9.21 -9.99
N LEU A 125 -1.53 -8.72 -9.17
CA LEU A 125 -1.49 -7.37 -8.62
C LEU A 125 -0.66 -7.37 -7.34
N ALA A 126 0.47 -6.65 -7.34
CA ALA A 126 1.37 -6.59 -6.20
C ALA A 126 0.74 -5.88 -5.00
N GLY A 127 0.90 -6.44 -3.80
CA GLY A 127 0.48 -5.84 -2.53
C GLY A 127 1.47 -4.82 -1.97
N THR A 128 2.61 -4.63 -2.66
CA THR A 128 3.71 -3.76 -2.26
C THR A 128 4.71 -3.63 -3.41
N SER A 129 5.60 -2.63 -3.39
CA SER A 129 6.62 -2.42 -4.44
C SER A 129 7.81 -3.36 -4.32
N GLU A 130 8.06 -4.01 -3.18
CA GLU A 130 9.26 -4.83 -2.94
C GLU A 130 9.48 -5.94 -3.99
N PRO A 131 8.46 -6.70 -4.45
CA PRO A 131 8.67 -7.69 -5.49
C PRO A 131 9.23 -7.09 -6.78
N SER A 132 8.73 -5.92 -7.19
CA SER A 132 9.19 -5.23 -8.39
C SER A 132 10.61 -4.68 -8.22
N LEU A 133 10.93 -4.13 -7.04
CA LEU A 133 12.27 -3.59 -6.75
C LEU A 133 13.32 -4.68 -6.68
N ILE A 134 13.01 -5.83 -6.08
CA ILE A 134 13.91 -6.99 -6.02
C ILE A 134 14.09 -7.58 -7.42
N ALA A 135 13.00 -7.78 -8.16
CA ALA A 135 13.05 -8.32 -9.51
C ALA A 135 13.79 -7.41 -10.51
N TYR A 136 13.88 -6.11 -10.24
CA TYR A 136 14.66 -5.17 -11.04
C TYR A 136 16.15 -5.55 -11.12
N TYR A 137 16.67 -6.17 -10.06
CA TYR A 137 18.05 -6.63 -9.97
C TYR A 137 18.21 -8.15 -10.17
N ALA A 138 17.12 -8.84 -10.53
CA ALA A 138 17.18 -10.28 -10.77
C ALA A 138 18.15 -10.61 -11.93
N ASP A 139 18.84 -11.74 -11.80
CA ASP A 139 19.79 -12.25 -12.78
C ASP A 139 20.94 -11.29 -13.15
N GLN A 140 21.26 -10.34 -12.26
CA GLN A 140 22.38 -9.41 -12.41
C GLN A 140 23.50 -9.75 -11.43
N ILE A 141 24.73 -9.64 -11.89
CA ILE A 141 25.92 -9.63 -11.04
C ILE A 141 26.25 -8.16 -10.75
N LEU A 142 26.19 -7.79 -9.48
CA LEU A 142 26.46 -6.42 -9.03
C LEU A 142 27.92 -6.29 -8.62
N GLU A 143 28.57 -5.24 -9.11
CA GLU A 143 29.94 -4.91 -8.70
C GLU A 143 29.95 -4.35 -7.27
N GLU A 144 30.97 -4.66 -6.49
CA GLU A 144 31.11 -4.16 -5.10
C GLU A 144 31.06 -2.63 -5.02
N SER A 145 31.59 -1.94 -6.03
CA SER A 145 31.58 -0.48 -6.13
C SER A 145 30.18 0.15 -6.27
N GLN A 146 29.17 -0.66 -6.64
CA GLN A 146 27.77 -0.23 -6.76
C GLN A 146 27.02 -0.32 -5.42
N LEU A 147 27.61 -0.94 -4.41
CA LEU A 147 26.98 -1.17 -3.12
C LEU A 147 27.35 -0.07 -2.10
N PRO A 148 26.43 0.30 -1.20
CA PRO A 148 25.05 -0.19 -1.10
C PRO A 148 24.12 0.47 -2.14
N ILE A 149 23.21 -0.32 -2.71
CA ILE A 149 22.14 0.18 -3.58
C ILE A 149 20.94 0.53 -2.70
N GLN A 150 20.50 1.77 -2.77
CA GLN A 150 19.35 2.28 -2.03
C GLN A 150 18.26 2.71 -3.01
N VAL A 151 17.13 2.01 -2.98
CA VAL A 151 15.99 2.29 -3.86
C VAL A 151 14.71 2.44 -3.05
N CYS A 152 13.78 3.26 -3.52
CA CYS A 152 12.43 3.30 -3.01
C CYS A 152 11.43 3.29 -4.17
N GLY A 153 10.30 2.63 -3.96
CA GLY A 153 9.26 2.52 -4.97
C GLY A 153 8.00 3.28 -4.60
N ILE A 154 7.34 3.87 -5.62
CA ILE A 154 5.96 4.33 -5.49
C ILE A 154 5.09 3.52 -6.45
N SER A 155 4.01 2.94 -5.94
CA SER A 155 3.02 2.23 -6.76
C SER A 155 1.65 2.14 -6.08
N PRO A 156 0.58 1.92 -6.87
CA PRO A 156 -0.64 1.34 -6.33
C PRO A 156 -0.35 -0.08 -5.82
N CYS A 157 -1.00 -0.42 -4.71
CA CYS A 157 -0.85 -1.72 -4.03
C CYS A 157 -2.22 -2.33 -3.80
N TYR A 158 -2.31 -3.66 -3.92
CA TYR A 158 -3.57 -4.40 -3.89
C TYR A 158 -3.47 -5.60 -2.95
N ARG A 159 -4.41 -5.74 -2.04
CA ARG A 159 -4.48 -6.86 -1.10
C ARG A 159 -5.91 -7.39 -1.04
N SER A 160 -6.09 -8.70 -1.16
CA SER A 160 -7.42 -9.30 -1.09
C SER A 160 -8.07 -9.15 0.28
N GLU A 161 -7.25 -8.98 1.33
CA GLU A 161 -7.68 -8.81 2.73
C GLU A 161 -8.61 -9.94 3.22
N ILE A 162 -8.45 -11.13 2.64
CA ILE A 162 -9.22 -12.33 3.01
C ILE A 162 -8.84 -12.73 4.44
N GLY A 163 -9.86 -12.99 5.27
CA GLY A 163 -9.65 -13.49 6.65
C GLY A 163 -9.31 -12.42 7.69
N SER A 164 -9.22 -11.14 7.31
CA SER A 164 -8.98 -10.07 8.28
C SER A 164 -10.28 -9.53 8.85
N TYR A 165 -10.63 -10.00 10.06
CA TYR A 165 -11.76 -9.54 10.84
C TYR A 165 -11.26 -8.83 12.10
N GLY A 166 -11.89 -7.71 12.50
CA GLY A 166 -11.54 -6.98 13.72
C GLY A 166 -12.00 -5.53 13.73
N LYS A 167 -11.58 -4.77 14.73
CA LYS A 167 -11.93 -3.35 14.89
C LYS A 167 -11.43 -2.48 13.74
N ASP A 168 -10.33 -2.86 13.09
CA ASP A 168 -9.69 -2.13 11.99
C ASP A 168 -10.38 -2.32 10.63
N THR A 169 -11.51 -3.04 10.61
CA THR A 169 -12.28 -3.26 9.38
C THR A 169 -13.15 -2.09 8.96
N LYS A 170 -13.33 -1.09 9.85
CA LYS A 170 -14.14 0.10 9.59
C LYS A 170 -13.30 1.24 9.02
N GLY A 171 -13.89 2.01 8.11
CA GLY A 171 -13.28 3.19 7.50
C GLY A 171 -12.16 2.85 6.52
N VAL A 172 -11.11 3.68 6.49
CA VAL A 172 -10.04 3.63 5.48
C VAL A 172 -8.68 3.20 6.05
N TYR A 173 -8.61 2.69 7.28
CA TYR A 173 -7.35 2.23 7.87
C TYR A 173 -6.85 0.92 7.26
N ARG A 174 -7.77 0.09 6.75
CA ARG A 174 -7.42 -1.16 6.10
C ARG A 174 -8.27 -1.34 4.85
N VAL A 175 -7.69 -1.04 3.71
CA VAL A 175 -8.33 -1.05 2.40
C VAL A 175 -7.65 -2.04 1.48
N LYS A 176 -8.34 -2.46 0.40
CA LYS A 176 -7.83 -3.45 -0.54
C LYS A 176 -6.99 -2.86 -1.68
N GLU A 177 -7.11 -1.55 -1.88
CA GLU A 177 -6.36 -0.78 -2.87
C GLU A 177 -5.87 0.52 -2.24
N PHE A 178 -4.60 0.81 -2.36
CA PHE A 178 -3.97 2.01 -1.78
C PHE A 178 -2.66 2.32 -2.49
N MET A 179 -2.24 3.59 -2.44
CA MET A 179 -0.90 3.99 -2.88
C MET A 179 0.11 3.79 -1.75
N LYS A 180 1.34 3.40 -2.10
CA LYS A 180 2.44 3.20 -1.15
C LYS A 180 3.74 3.80 -1.69
N VAL A 181 4.49 4.41 -0.81
CA VAL A 181 5.91 4.75 -0.99
C VAL A 181 6.73 3.88 -0.06
#